data_2e929579303ea88299151c91c4a3f959
#
_entry.id   2e929579303ea88299151c91c4a3f959
#
_cell.length_a   1.000
_cell.length_b   1.000
_cell.length_c   1.000
_cell.angle_alpha   90.00
_cell.angle_beta   90.00
_cell.angle_gamma   90.00
#
_symmetry.space_group_name_H-M   'P 1'
#
loop_
_entity.id
_entity.type
_entity.pdbx_description
1 polymer ?
#
loop_
_entity_poly.entity_id
_entity_poly.type
_entity_poly.pdbx_seq_one_letter_code
_entity_poly.pdbx_strand_id
1 'polypeptide(L)'
;MAVRSRKEGALLCLCVRLSCSFAAAETLLDVYVNPAQHPAMTAFDDWRARSPYYDETHEALAQSVRRFVAREIAPHIDRWEAEGELPRDLHKKAADAGILGLRYPEQYGGHSEGFDNFHGLVLTEELAAVGAGGLGASLMTHGIGLPPILALGSEELKQRIAPPVLAGDRIIALGITEAGGGSDVANLKTTAVRDDDHYIVNGGKMFITSGMRADWLTCAVRTGGPGAAGISLLLIEMDAPGVERTRLDKMGWRCSDTAAIHFSDVRVPTENLIGQENAGFIGIMRNFNSERLGMAMGCCAYARVAMAEAAEWAQNRETFGKPLVGHQSIRIKLADMERQIEATQAWVDLCAWQVKNGKDRPADFAMLKVQATRMLEAVAREAAQVLGGASYITGSKVERIYREVRVNAIGGGSEEIMLDLAGRQLFGGKR
;
A
#
# COMPACT_ATOMS: atom_id res chain seq x y z
N MET A 1 18.74 -69.54 -32.01
CA MET A 1 18.96 -68.55 -33.09
C MET A 1 17.77 -67.60 -33.11
N ALA A 2 17.96 -66.28 -33.07
CA ALA A 2 16.99 -65.20 -33.14
C ALA A 2 16.28 -64.81 -31.83
N VAL A 3 16.98 -63.99 -31.03
CA VAL A 3 16.42 -63.02 -30.13
C VAL A 3 17.26 -61.75 -30.29
N ARG A 4 16.91 -60.89 -31.22
CA ARG A 4 17.39 -59.49 -31.34
C ARG A 4 16.46 -58.73 -32.30
N SER A 5 15.48 -58.01 -31.75
CA SER A 5 14.93 -56.80 -32.38
C SER A 5 13.64 -56.34 -31.69
N ARG A 6 13.75 -55.81 -30.49
CA ARG A 6 12.66 -55.03 -29.83
C ARG A 6 13.14 -53.92 -28.90
N LYS A 7 14.39 -53.52 -28.98
CA LYS A 7 14.92 -52.42 -28.11
C LYS A 7 15.27 -51.13 -28.82
N GLU A 8 15.23 -51.06 -30.15
CA GLU A 8 15.59 -49.84 -30.88
C GLU A 8 14.39 -48.87 -31.13
N GLY A 9 13.15 -49.35 -31.07
CA GLY A 9 11.97 -48.51 -31.26
C GLY A 9 11.55 -47.67 -30.04
N ALA A 10 12.00 -48.04 -28.83
CA ALA A 10 11.67 -47.35 -27.58
C ALA A 10 12.62 -46.17 -27.29
N LEU A 11 13.84 -46.18 -27.83
CA LEU A 11 14.82 -45.12 -27.60
C LEU A 11 14.57 -43.91 -28.51
N LEU A 12 14.02 -44.11 -29.73
CA LEU A 12 13.72 -43.03 -30.68
C LEU A 12 12.50 -42.20 -30.26
N CYS A 13 11.53 -42.79 -29.55
CA CYS A 13 10.36 -42.11 -29.07
C CYS A 13 10.59 -41.25 -27.81
N LEU A 14 11.67 -41.59 -27.02
CA LEU A 14 12.05 -40.81 -25.87
C LEU A 14 12.91 -39.59 -26.26
N CYS A 15 13.73 -39.68 -27.30
CA CYS A 15 14.54 -38.57 -27.80
C CYS A 15 13.70 -37.45 -28.46
N VAL A 16 12.57 -37.78 -29.09
CA VAL A 16 11.70 -36.77 -29.72
C VAL A 16 10.86 -36.02 -28.69
N ARG A 17 10.57 -36.63 -27.52
CA ARG A 17 9.88 -35.93 -26.41
C ARG A 17 10.82 -35.08 -25.54
N LEU A 18 12.11 -35.37 -25.53
CA LEU A 18 13.10 -34.57 -24.83
C LEU A 18 13.58 -33.36 -25.66
N SER A 19 13.57 -33.43 -26.99
CA SER A 19 13.98 -32.29 -27.83
C SER A 19 12.96 -31.15 -27.85
N CYS A 20 11.64 -31.42 -27.67
CA CYS A 20 10.64 -30.34 -27.50
C CYS A 20 10.70 -29.65 -26.12
N SER A 21 11.23 -30.35 -25.12
CA SER A 21 11.44 -29.80 -23.76
C SER A 21 12.71 -28.95 -23.66
N PHE A 22 13.74 -29.27 -24.44
CA PHE A 22 15.00 -28.51 -24.45
C PHE A 22 14.87 -27.15 -25.17
N ALA A 23 14.14 -27.07 -26.27
CA ALA A 23 13.91 -25.82 -26.97
C ALA A 23 13.08 -24.83 -26.13
N ALA A 24 12.11 -25.33 -25.34
CA ALA A 24 11.37 -24.49 -24.38
C ALA A 24 12.24 -24.06 -23.17
N ALA A 25 13.17 -24.91 -22.74
CA ALA A 25 14.10 -24.58 -21.68
C ALA A 25 15.19 -23.59 -22.12
N GLU A 26 15.66 -23.66 -23.36
CA GLU A 26 16.60 -22.68 -23.94
C GLU A 26 15.93 -21.32 -24.12
N THR A 27 14.66 -21.28 -24.54
CA THR A 27 13.91 -20.01 -24.67
C THR A 27 13.64 -19.38 -23.30
N LEU A 28 13.41 -20.17 -22.26
CA LEU A 28 13.29 -19.68 -20.89
C LEU A 28 14.65 -19.26 -20.31
N LEU A 29 15.74 -19.96 -20.61
CA LEU A 29 17.08 -19.56 -20.19
C LEU A 29 17.52 -18.24 -20.88
N ASP A 30 17.21 -18.03 -22.14
CA ASP A 30 17.53 -16.80 -22.87
C ASP A 30 16.79 -15.58 -22.31
N VAL A 31 15.54 -15.74 -21.83
CA VAL A 31 14.80 -14.68 -21.14
C VAL A 31 15.46 -14.30 -19.79
N TYR A 32 16.05 -15.27 -19.08
CA TYR A 32 16.75 -15.04 -17.82
C TYR A 32 18.19 -14.54 -17.96
N VAL A 33 18.85 -14.79 -19.09
CA VAL A 33 20.27 -14.51 -19.28
C VAL A 33 20.52 -13.25 -20.12
N ASN A 34 19.54 -12.72 -20.82
CA ASN A 34 19.72 -11.56 -21.69
C ASN A 34 18.61 -10.52 -21.58
N PRO A 35 18.51 -9.79 -20.43
CA PRO A 35 17.47 -8.77 -20.22
C PRO A 35 17.57 -7.57 -21.19
N ALA A 36 18.67 -7.41 -21.93
CA ALA A 36 18.89 -6.30 -22.87
C ALA A 36 18.09 -6.40 -24.18
N GLN A 37 17.43 -7.52 -24.48
CA GLN A 37 16.70 -7.74 -25.73
C GLN A 37 15.16 -7.64 -25.61
N HIS A 38 14.61 -7.49 -24.40
CA HIS A 38 13.18 -7.26 -24.19
C HIS A 38 12.94 -5.87 -23.64
N PRO A 39 11.88 -5.14 -24.06
CA PRO A 39 11.50 -3.90 -23.42
C PRO A 39 11.31 -4.21 -21.94
N ALA A 40 12.02 -3.48 -21.08
CA ALA A 40 12.20 -3.76 -19.66
C ALA A 40 10.92 -4.31 -19.00
N MET A 41 10.86 -5.63 -18.82
CA MET A 41 9.87 -6.23 -17.92
C MET A 41 10.10 -5.59 -16.55
N THR A 42 9.03 -5.06 -15.98
CA THR A 42 9.13 -4.51 -14.62
C THR A 42 9.28 -5.65 -13.61
N ALA A 43 9.72 -5.32 -12.39
CA ALA A 43 9.83 -6.28 -11.30
C ALA A 43 8.51 -7.02 -10.98
N PHE A 44 7.38 -6.58 -11.56
CA PHE A 44 6.04 -7.13 -11.31
C PHE A 44 5.52 -8.03 -12.43
N ASP A 45 5.95 -7.81 -13.68
CA ASP A 45 5.39 -8.49 -14.85
C ASP A 45 5.59 -10.00 -14.81
N ASP A 46 6.78 -10.46 -14.39
CA ASP A 46 7.10 -11.88 -14.27
C ASP A 46 6.21 -12.59 -13.22
N TRP A 47 5.98 -11.93 -12.09
CA TRP A 47 5.08 -12.47 -11.07
C TRP A 47 3.65 -12.59 -11.59
N ARG A 48 3.10 -11.51 -12.16
CA ARG A 48 1.73 -11.50 -12.69
C ARG A 48 1.53 -12.55 -13.77
N ALA A 49 2.49 -12.70 -14.68
CA ALA A 49 2.42 -13.70 -15.74
C ALA A 49 2.38 -15.16 -15.23
N ARG A 50 2.94 -15.43 -14.05
CA ARG A 50 2.94 -16.78 -13.42
C ARG A 50 1.75 -17.01 -12.48
N SER A 51 1.05 -15.94 -12.09
CA SER A 51 -0.05 -16.00 -11.12
C SER A 51 -1.39 -16.31 -11.81
N PRO A 52 -2.23 -17.19 -11.26
CA PRO A 52 -3.54 -17.53 -11.83
C PRO A 52 -4.61 -16.46 -11.56
N TYR A 53 -4.28 -15.39 -10.84
CA TYR A 53 -5.23 -14.38 -10.39
C TYR A 53 -5.31 -13.16 -11.29
N TYR A 54 -4.36 -13.00 -12.21
CA TYR A 54 -4.28 -11.86 -13.12
C TYR A 54 -4.67 -12.27 -14.55
N ASP A 55 -5.37 -11.39 -15.22
CA ASP A 55 -5.84 -11.55 -16.59
C ASP A 55 -5.53 -10.30 -17.44
N GLU A 56 -6.02 -10.26 -18.67
CA GLU A 56 -5.79 -9.17 -19.61
C GLU A 56 -6.28 -7.81 -19.11
N THR A 57 -7.30 -7.75 -18.27
CA THR A 57 -7.83 -6.50 -17.69
C THR A 57 -6.85 -5.91 -16.69
N HIS A 58 -6.21 -6.73 -15.90
CA HIS A 58 -5.16 -6.36 -14.96
C HIS A 58 -3.93 -5.83 -15.70
N GLU A 59 -3.54 -6.48 -16.78
CA GLU A 59 -2.40 -6.03 -17.58
C GLU A 59 -2.70 -4.70 -18.32
N ALA A 60 -3.91 -4.51 -18.83
CA ALA A 60 -4.33 -3.25 -19.41
C ALA A 60 -4.27 -2.09 -18.40
N LEU A 61 -4.70 -2.34 -17.16
CA LEU A 61 -4.55 -1.37 -16.06
C LEU A 61 -3.08 -1.09 -15.77
N ALA A 62 -2.25 -2.13 -15.66
CA ALA A 62 -0.81 -1.99 -15.40
C ALA A 62 -0.15 -1.07 -16.42
N GLN A 63 -0.39 -1.30 -17.70
CA GLN A 63 0.14 -0.47 -18.77
C GLN A 63 -0.35 0.98 -18.70
N SER A 64 -1.62 1.20 -18.34
CA SER A 64 -2.18 2.54 -18.21
C SER A 64 -1.53 3.30 -17.05
N VAL A 65 -1.45 2.68 -15.86
CA VAL A 65 -0.83 3.29 -14.68
C VAL A 65 0.67 3.52 -14.91
N ARG A 66 1.37 2.57 -15.54
CA ARG A 66 2.80 2.68 -15.88
C ARG A 66 3.08 3.88 -16.78
N ARG A 67 2.24 4.12 -17.81
CA ARG A 67 2.35 5.33 -18.66
C ARG A 67 2.14 6.61 -17.84
N PHE A 68 1.16 6.62 -16.95
CA PHE A 68 0.93 7.75 -16.05
C PHE A 68 2.12 8.01 -15.14
N VAL A 69 2.65 6.98 -14.48
CA VAL A 69 3.82 7.06 -13.60
C VAL A 69 5.03 7.58 -14.35
N ALA A 70 5.31 7.05 -15.54
CA ALA A 70 6.46 7.45 -16.36
C ALA A 70 6.39 8.93 -16.81
N ARG A 71 5.19 9.44 -17.07
CA ARG A 71 4.98 10.80 -17.56
C ARG A 71 4.87 11.84 -16.45
N GLU A 72 4.06 11.55 -15.42
CA GLU A 72 3.64 12.54 -14.43
C GLU A 72 4.39 12.43 -13.09
N ILE A 73 5.05 11.30 -12.81
CA ILE A 73 5.63 11.03 -11.48
C ILE A 73 7.14 10.84 -11.54
N ALA A 74 7.62 9.87 -12.30
CA ALA A 74 9.03 9.47 -12.30
C ALA A 74 10.02 10.62 -12.56
N PRO A 75 9.76 11.59 -13.46
CA PRO A 75 10.66 12.71 -13.68
C PRO A 75 10.73 13.72 -12.51
N HIS A 76 9.82 13.62 -11.55
CA HIS A 76 9.64 14.64 -10.53
C HIS A 76 9.80 14.13 -9.09
N ILE A 77 9.79 12.82 -8.87
CA ILE A 77 9.71 12.23 -7.54
C ILE A 77 10.86 12.65 -6.61
N ASP A 78 12.08 12.75 -7.12
CA ASP A 78 13.25 13.15 -6.32
C ASP A 78 13.12 14.60 -5.85
N ARG A 79 12.59 15.49 -6.70
CA ARG A 79 12.29 16.86 -6.34
C ARG A 79 11.20 16.92 -5.26
N TRP A 80 10.11 16.20 -5.40
CA TRP A 80 9.03 16.16 -4.41
C TRP A 80 9.47 15.56 -3.06
N GLU A 81 10.36 14.56 -3.09
CA GLU A 81 11.01 14.05 -1.87
C GLU A 81 11.86 15.11 -1.17
N ALA A 82 12.54 15.97 -1.93
CA ALA A 82 13.33 17.07 -1.38
C ALA A 82 12.46 18.23 -0.87
N GLU A 83 11.37 18.56 -1.59
CA GLU A 83 10.42 19.63 -1.25
C GLU A 83 9.51 19.24 -0.06
N GLY A 84 9.30 17.94 0.15
CA GLY A 84 8.52 17.41 1.27
C GLY A 84 7.01 17.35 1.02
N GLU A 85 6.55 17.49 -0.24
CA GLU A 85 5.15 17.33 -0.60
C GLU A 85 4.94 17.08 -2.10
N LEU A 86 3.82 16.45 -2.44
CA LEU A 86 3.35 16.31 -3.83
C LEU A 86 2.61 17.58 -4.27
N PRO A 87 2.70 17.98 -5.54
CA PRO A 87 1.90 19.08 -6.06
C PRO A 87 0.41 18.71 -6.06
N ARG A 88 -0.45 19.70 -5.77
CA ARG A 88 -1.89 19.46 -5.64
C ARG A 88 -2.54 19.03 -6.97
N ASP A 89 -2.05 19.54 -8.11
CA ASP A 89 -2.53 19.21 -9.45
C ASP A 89 -2.30 17.73 -9.82
N LEU A 90 -1.41 17.03 -9.13
CA LEU A 90 -1.21 15.59 -9.35
C LEU A 90 -2.47 14.77 -9.03
N HIS A 91 -3.28 15.20 -8.05
CA HIS A 91 -4.57 14.56 -7.75
C HIS A 91 -5.53 14.68 -8.92
N LYS A 92 -5.63 15.88 -9.53
CA LYS A 92 -6.48 16.09 -10.71
C LYS A 92 -6.02 15.23 -11.89
N LYS A 93 -4.72 15.21 -12.18
CA LYS A 93 -4.14 14.36 -13.23
C LYS A 93 -4.39 12.87 -13.00
N ALA A 94 -4.32 12.42 -11.73
CA ALA A 94 -4.59 11.02 -11.37
C ALA A 94 -6.08 10.68 -11.50
N ALA A 95 -6.97 11.61 -11.15
CA ALA A 95 -8.41 11.47 -11.37
C ALA A 95 -8.74 11.36 -12.87
N ASP A 96 -8.20 12.28 -13.69
CA ASP A 96 -8.39 12.28 -15.15
C ASP A 96 -7.84 11.00 -15.82
N ALA A 97 -6.86 10.35 -15.20
CA ALA A 97 -6.34 9.03 -15.59
C ALA A 97 -7.16 7.84 -15.04
N GLY A 98 -8.27 8.08 -14.32
CA GLY A 98 -9.12 7.04 -13.71
C GLY A 98 -8.55 6.39 -12.45
N ILE A 99 -7.41 6.87 -11.92
CA ILE A 99 -6.69 6.26 -10.81
C ILE A 99 -7.42 6.46 -9.48
N LEU A 100 -7.89 7.68 -9.18
CA LEU A 100 -8.52 7.97 -7.88
C LEU A 100 -9.88 7.31 -7.75
N GLY A 101 -10.63 7.15 -8.84
CA GLY A 101 -11.96 6.54 -8.87
C GLY A 101 -11.95 5.01 -8.90
N LEU A 102 -10.78 4.37 -9.01
CA LEU A 102 -10.69 2.92 -9.16
C LEU A 102 -11.34 2.18 -7.97
N ARG A 103 -12.34 1.32 -8.28
CA ARG A 103 -13.12 0.52 -7.32
C ARG A 103 -14.09 1.33 -6.44
N TYR A 104 -14.29 2.61 -6.70
CA TYR A 104 -15.34 3.40 -6.06
C TYR A 104 -16.65 3.36 -6.88
N PRO A 105 -17.84 3.55 -6.23
CA PRO A 105 -19.12 3.49 -6.92
C PRO A 105 -19.25 4.56 -8.01
N GLU A 106 -19.84 4.17 -9.14
CA GLU A 106 -20.06 5.04 -10.32
C GLU A 106 -20.93 6.25 -10.00
N GLN A 107 -21.92 6.10 -9.13
CA GLN A 107 -22.82 7.17 -8.71
C GLN A 107 -22.12 8.36 -8.03
N TYR A 108 -20.88 8.18 -7.59
CA TYR A 108 -20.01 9.22 -7.01
C TYR A 108 -18.82 9.57 -7.91
N GLY A 109 -18.83 9.12 -9.17
CA GLY A 109 -17.75 9.38 -10.12
C GLY A 109 -16.58 8.39 -10.05
N GLY A 110 -16.81 7.23 -9.44
CA GLY A 110 -15.85 6.11 -9.42
C GLY A 110 -16.00 5.17 -10.60
N HIS A 111 -15.20 4.10 -10.57
CA HIS A 111 -15.16 3.01 -11.55
C HIS A 111 -15.03 1.69 -10.80
N SER A 112 -16.15 1.01 -10.51
CA SER A 112 -16.17 -0.26 -9.77
C SER A 112 -16.49 -1.46 -10.66
N GLU A 113 -17.24 -1.26 -11.75
CA GLU A 113 -17.64 -2.35 -12.64
C GLU A 113 -16.42 -2.96 -13.33
N GLY A 114 -16.27 -4.28 -13.22
CA GLY A 114 -15.15 -5.02 -13.79
C GLY A 114 -13.84 -4.96 -12.98
N PHE A 115 -13.78 -4.19 -11.88
CA PHE A 115 -12.58 -4.07 -11.06
C PHE A 115 -12.69 -4.85 -9.73
N ASP A 116 -11.62 -5.54 -9.36
CA ASP A 116 -11.52 -6.32 -8.13
C ASP A 116 -10.29 -5.93 -7.28
N ASN A 117 -9.99 -6.73 -6.24
CA ASN A 117 -8.85 -6.47 -5.36
C ASN A 117 -7.50 -6.62 -6.07
N PHE A 118 -7.40 -7.46 -7.11
CA PHE A 118 -6.16 -7.64 -7.86
C PHE A 118 -5.84 -6.41 -8.73
N HIS A 119 -6.85 -5.70 -9.21
CA HIS A 119 -6.65 -4.38 -9.83
C HIS A 119 -6.07 -3.36 -8.83
N GLY A 120 -6.49 -3.43 -7.55
CA GLY A 120 -5.88 -2.62 -6.49
C GLY A 120 -4.42 -2.98 -6.22
N LEU A 121 -4.05 -4.27 -6.32
CA LEU A 121 -2.66 -4.74 -6.27
C LEU A 121 -1.85 -4.14 -7.41
N VAL A 122 -2.32 -4.27 -8.64
CA VAL A 122 -1.67 -3.72 -9.85
C VAL A 122 -1.43 -2.21 -9.71
N LEU A 123 -2.44 -1.45 -9.28
CA LEU A 123 -2.29 -0.01 -9.05
C LEU A 123 -1.18 0.28 -8.02
N THR A 124 -1.16 -0.47 -6.91
CA THR A 124 -0.17 -0.32 -5.85
C THR A 124 1.24 -0.63 -6.36
N GLU A 125 1.41 -1.69 -7.13
CA GLU A 125 2.69 -2.10 -7.73
C GLU A 125 3.24 -1.04 -8.67
N GLU A 126 2.44 -0.58 -9.63
CA GLU A 126 2.89 0.39 -10.62
C GLU A 126 3.20 1.77 -9.97
N LEU A 127 2.46 2.21 -8.96
CA LEU A 127 2.80 3.41 -8.18
C LEU A 127 4.08 3.22 -7.36
N ALA A 128 4.32 2.01 -6.82
CA ALA A 128 5.52 1.70 -6.04
C ALA A 128 6.80 1.67 -6.88
N ALA A 129 6.71 1.54 -8.21
CA ALA A 129 7.85 1.41 -9.13
C ALA A 129 8.89 2.55 -9.01
N VAL A 130 8.47 3.74 -8.56
CA VAL A 130 9.38 4.87 -8.31
C VAL A 130 10.16 4.75 -6.99
N GLY A 131 9.84 3.77 -6.14
CA GLY A 131 10.53 3.52 -4.88
C GLY A 131 10.31 4.61 -3.82
N ALA A 132 9.14 5.26 -3.81
CA ALA A 132 8.78 6.31 -2.86
C ALA A 132 7.40 6.01 -2.24
N GLY A 133 7.39 5.55 -1.00
CA GLY A 133 6.15 5.19 -0.28
C GLY A 133 5.29 6.40 0.05
N GLY A 134 5.90 7.58 0.18
CA GLY A 134 5.20 8.84 0.35
C GLY A 134 4.24 9.17 -0.79
N LEU A 135 4.56 8.76 -2.03
CA LEU A 135 3.67 8.93 -3.18
C LEU A 135 2.32 8.23 -2.95
N GLY A 136 2.35 6.93 -2.67
CA GLY A 136 1.13 6.17 -2.42
C GLY A 136 0.36 6.69 -1.22
N ALA A 137 1.06 6.99 -0.11
CA ALA A 137 0.44 7.51 1.09
C ALA A 137 -0.30 8.84 0.87
N SER A 138 0.28 9.76 0.09
CA SER A 138 -0.30 11.09 -0.14
C SER A 138 -1.31 11.12 -1.28
N LEU A 139 -0.97 10.55 -2.45
CA LEU A 139 -1.86 10.56 -3.61
C LEU A 139 -3.15 9.75 -3.36
N MET A 140 -3.04 8.64 -2.64
CA MET A 140 -4.16 7.74 -2.35
C MET A 140 -4.76 7.94 -0.94
N THR A 141 -4.54 9.11 -0.32
CA THR A 141 -5.03 9.40 1.04
C THR A 141 -6.56 9.28 1.17
N HIS A 142 -7.30 9.53 0.08
CA HIS A 142 -8.75 9.31 0.04
C HIS A 142 -9.12 7.84 0.31
N GLY A 143 -8.23 6.88 0.04
CA GLY A 143 -8.44 5.45 0.34
C GLY A 143 -8.61 5.15 1.83
N ILE A 144 -8.22 6.07 2.72
CA ILE A 144 -8.43 5.93 4.17
C ILE A 144 -9.46 6.92 4.72
N GLY A 145 -9.59 8.12 4.13
CA GLY A 145 -10.49 9.15 4.61
C GLY A 145 -11.93 9.02 4.11
N LEU A 146 -12.13 8.55 2.87
CA LEU A 146 -13.43 8.46 2.22
C LEU A 146 -14.25 7.21 2.59
N PRO A 147 -13.67 6.00 2.76
CA PRO A 147 -14.45 4.80 3.02
C PRO A 147 -15.42 4.86 4.21
N PRO A 148 -15.07 5.46 5.37
CA PRO A 148 -16.04 5.60 6.48
C PRO A 148 -17.28 6.42 6.09
N ILE A 149 -17.12 7.45 5.26
CA ILE A 149 -18.23 8.28 4.76
C ILE A 149 -19.12 7.44 3.84
N LEU A 150 -18.54 6.72 2.88
CA LEU A 150 -19.29 5.87 1.95
C LEU A 150 -20.03 4.73 2.66
N ALA A 151 -19.44 4.19 3.73
CA ALA A 151 -20.03 3.07 4.48
C ALA A 151 -21.14 3.51 5.45
N LEU A 152 -21.03 4.67 6.07
CA LEU A 152 -21.85 5.06 7.21
C LEU A 152 -22.54 6.42 7.05
N GLY A 153 -22.04 7.31 6.21
CA GLY A 153 -22.57 8.65 6.02
C GLY A 153 -23.99 8.68 5.43
N SER A 154 -24.71 9.78 5.63
CA SER A 154 -25.96 10.02 4.94
C SER A 154 -25.74 10.16 3.43
N GLU A 155 -26.78 10.00 2.63
CA GLU A 155 -26.64 10.11 1.17
C GLU A 155 -26.23 11.54 0.76
N GLU A 156 -26.73 12.55 1.46
CA GLU A 156 -26.37 13.95 1.26
C GLU A 156 -24.87 14.18 1.52
N LEU A 157 -24.34 13.59 2.59
CA LEU A 157 -22.93 13.67 2.93
C LEU A 157 -22.07 12.98 1.87
N LYS A 158 -22.46 11.80 1.41
CA LYS A 158 -21.74 11.05 0.35
C LYS A 158 -21.71 11.85 -0.95
N GLN A 159 -22.85 12.39 -1.39
CA GLN A 159 -22.96 13.19 -2.62
C GLN A 159 -22.17 14.50 -2.54
N ARG A 160 -22.05 15.09 -1.37
CA ARG A 160 -21.26 16.32 -1.15
C ARG A 160 -19.76 16.05 -1.21
N ILE A 161 -19.30 14.93 -0.68
CA ILE A 161 -17.87 14.70 -0.41
C ILE A 161 -17.21 13.78 -1.45
N ALA A 162 -17.84 12.70 -1.86
CA ALA A 162 -17.17 11.71 -2.69
C ALA A 162 -16.85 12.22 -4.11
N PRO A 163 -17.77 12.88 -4.84
CA PRO A 163 -17.48 13.31 -6.22
C PRO A 163 -16.27 14.25 -6.33
N PRO A 164 -16.15 15.36 -5.56
CA PRO A 164 -14.99 16.26 -5.68
C PRO A 164 -13.69 15.62 -5.20
N VAL A 165 -13.73 14.63 -4.30
CA VAL A 165 -12.55 13.87 -3.88
C VAL A 165 -12.08 12.93 -5.01
N LEU A 166 -13.00 12.18 -5.61
CA LEU A 166 -12.67 11.25 -6.70
C LEU A 166 -12.29 11.98 -7.99
N ALA A 167 -12.78 13.20 -8.19
CA ALA A 167 -12.37 14.10 -9.28
C ALA A 167 -10.99 14.75 -9.03
N GLY A 168 -10.37 14.57 -7.85
CA GLY A 168 -9.09 15.17 -7.50
C GLY A 168 -9.15 16.68 -7.19
N ASP A 169 -10.32 17.25 -7.05
CA ASP A 169 -10.53 18.66 -6.75
C ASP A 169 -10.37 18.95 -5.24
N ARG A 170 -10.61 17.94 -4.39
CA ARG A 170 -10.51 18.02 -2.93
C ARG A 170 -9.72 16.84 -2.37
N ILE A 171 -8.99 17.09 -1.28
CA ILE A 171 -8.20 16.12 -0.56
C ILE A 171 -8.88 15.82 0.78
N ILE A 172 -9.05 14.53 1.11
CA ILE A 172 -9.59 14.09 2.39
C ILE A 172 -8.55 13.27 3.14
N ALA A 173 -8.39 13.54 4.44
CA ALA A 173 -7.52 12.82 5.34
C ALA A 173 -8.30 12.08 6.43
N LEU A 174 -7.60 11.22 7.20
CA LEU A 174 -8.15 10.47 8.33
C LEU A 174 -7.46 10.88 9.63
N GLY A 175 -8.20 11.34 10.62
CA GLY A 175 -7.71 11.80 11.92
C GLY A 175 -8.15 10.88 13.06
N ILE A 176 -7.30 9.90 13.45
CA ILE A 176 -7.57 8.96 14.54
C ILE A 176 -6.57 9.18 15.69
N THR A 177 -5.27 9.02 15.40
CA THR A 177 -4.18 9.02 16.38
C THR A 177 -4.04 10.37 17.09
N GLU A 178 -3.75 10.32 18.39
CA GLU A 178 -3.46 11.48 19.23
C GLU A 178 -2.07 11.36 19.86
N ALA A 179 -1.53 12.48 20.40
CA ALA A 179 -0.23 12.49 21.05
C ALA A 179 -0.17 11.52 22.26
N GLY A 180 -1.32 11.29 22.91
CA GLY A 180 -1.45 10.39 24.06
C GLY A 180 -1.63 8.91 23.73
N GLY A 181 -1.81 8.54 22.44
CA GLY A 181 -2.00 7.13 22.08
C GLY A 181 -2.41 6.90 20.64
N GLY A 182 -1.78 5.90 20.01
CA GLY A 182 -2.14 5.40 18.69
C GLY A 182 -2.72 3.99 18.72
N SER A 183 -2.17 3.10 19.56
CA SER A 183 -2.66 1.72 19.72
C SER A 183 -3.97 1.63 20.50
N ASP A 184 -4.16 2.48 21.51
CA ASP A 184 -5.35 2.55 22.35
C ASP A 184 -6.36 3.58 21.81
N VAL A 185 -6.90 3.30 20.61
CA VAL A 185 -7.88 4.16 19.93
C VAL A 185 -9.15 4.38 20.78
N ALA A 186 -9.54 3.37 21.58
CA ALA A 186 -10.73 3.47 22.43
C ALA A 186 -10.60 4.55 23.51
N ASN A 187 -9.39 5.07 23.76
CA ASN A 187 -9.08 6.02 24.82
C ASN A 187 -8.76 7.43 24.31
N LEU A 188 -9.10 7.74 23.05
CA LEU A 188 -8.89 9.07 22.46
C LEU A 188 -9.55 10.17 23.33
N LYS A 189 -8.94 11.36 23.32
CA LYS A 189 -9.28 12.50 24.18
C LYS A 189 -9.91 13.69 23.45
N THR A 190 -9.77 13.79 22.13
CA THR A 190 -10.44 14.84 21.35
C THR A 190 -11.94 14.75 21.56
N THR A 191 -12.55 15.79 22.12
CA THR A 191 -13.98 15.83 22.46
C THR A 191 -14.79 16.53 21.37
N ALA A 192 -16.07 16.18 21.26
CA ALA A 192 -17.05 16.90 20.48
C ALA A 192 -18.33 16.99 21.33
N VAL A 193 -18.64 18.18 21.82
CA VAL A 193 -19.83 18.45 22.65
C VAL A 193 -20.91 19.03 21.75
N ARG A 194 -22.11 18.46 21.77
CA ARG A 194 -23.23 18.95 20.99
C ARG A 194 -23.74 20.28 21.55
N ASP A 195 -23.90 21.26 20.66
CA ASP A 195 -24.43 22.59 20.92
C ASP A 195 -25.44 22.92 19.81
N ASP A 196 -26.72 22.68 20.08
CA ASP A 196 -27.84 22.79 19.14
C ASP A 196 -27.60 22.02 17.82
N ASP A 197 -27.34 22.75 16.73
CA ASP A 197 -27.12 22.25 15.37
C ASP A 197 -25.65 22.01 15.03
N HIS A 198 -24.74 22.13 16.03
CA HIS A 198 -23.30 21.92 15.86
C HIS A 198 -22.71 21.01 16.94
N TYR A 199 -21.53 20.51 16.66
CA TYR A 199 -20.59 20.00 17.67
C TYR A 199 -19.46 21.02 17.87
N ILE A 200 -19.07 21.24 19.12
CA ILE A 200 -17.87 22.02 19.49
C ILE A 200 -16.75 21.06 19.71
N VAL A 201 -15.75 21.06 18.81
CA VAL A 201 -14.62 20.13 18.84
C VAL A 201 -13.39 20.76 19.49
N ASN A 202 -12.84 20.07 20.48
CA ASN A 202 -11.63 20.46 21.20
C ASN A 202 -10.67 19.28 21.34
N GLY A 203 -9.37 19.51 21.14
CA GLY A 203 -8.32 18.50 21.28
C GLY A 203 -7.30 18.53 20.15
N GLY A 204 -6.79 17.37 19.73
CA GLY A 204 -5.81 17.34 18.65
C GLY A 204 -5.54 15.94 18.11
N LYS A 205 -5.00 15.90 16.91
CA LYS A 205 -4.60 14.69 16.19
C LYS A 205 -3.12 14.74 15.83
N MET A 206 -2.49 13.58 15.76
CA MET A 206 -1.05 13.44 15.53
C MET A 206 -0.79 12.47 14.38
N PHE A 207 0.26 12.73 13.62
CA PHE A 207 0.72 11.91 12.49
C PHE A 207 -0.29 11.80 11.35
N ILE A 208 -1.01 12.88 11.05
CA ILE A 208 -2.07 12.89 10.05
C ILE A 208 -1.48 13.06 8.65
N THR A 209 -1.51 12.00 7.85
CA THR A 209 -1.09 11.99 6.45
C THR A 209 -1.95 12.95 5.64
N SER A 210 -1.31 13.77 4.80
CA SER A 210 -1.92 14.86 4.03
C SER A 210 -2.60 15.95 4.89
N GLY A 211 -2.32 15.97 6.21
CA GLY A 211 -2.97 16.90 7.14
C GLY A 211 -2.68 18.37 6.88
N MET A 212 -1.55 18.71 6.23
CA MET A 212 -1.25 20.09 5.82
C MET A 212 -2.10 20.55 4.62
N ARG A 213 -2.47 19.62 3.72
CA ARG A 213 -3.10 19.92 2.43
C ARG A 213 -4.57 19.50 2.35
N ALA A 214 -5.05 18.69 3.28
CA ALA A 214 -6.42 18.21 3.29
C ALA A 214 -7.43 19.37 3.35
N ASP A 215 -8.50 19.26 2.58
CA ASP A 215 -9.67 20.12 2.66
C ASP A 215 -10.63 19.60 3.73
N TRP A 216 -10.71 18.28 3.87
CA TRP A 216 -11.59 17.60 4.83
C TRP A 216 -10.84 16.56 5.65
N LEU A 217 -11.32 16.37 6.89
CA LEU A 217 -10.80 15.36 7.80
C LEU A 217 -11.95 14.49 8.30
N THR A 218 -11.90 13.20 7.99
CA THR A 218 -12.70 12.19 8.70
C THR A 218 -12.07 11.99 10.07
N CYS A 219 -12.68 12.52 11.11
CA CYS A 219 -12.09 12.65 12.44
C CYS A 219 -12.83 11.80 13.48
N ALA A 220 -12.09 10.97 14.23
CA ALA A 220 -12.62 10.30 15.41
C ALA A 220 -12.62 11.26 16.60
N VAL A 221 -13.77 11.39 17.26
CA VAL A 221 -13.98 12.29 18.39
C VAL A 221 -14.74 11.57 19.50
N ARG A 222 -14.65 12.07 20.71
CA ARG A 222 -15.42 11.58 21.84
C ARG A 222 -16.66 12.44 22.03
N THR A 223 -17.83 11.87 21.82
CA THR A 223 -19.14 12.48 22.07
C THR A 223 -19.83 11.91 23.30
N GLY A 224 -19.41 10.72 23.77
CA GLY A 224 -20.00 10.00 24.89
C GLY A 224 -19.00 9.65 25.99
N GLY A 225 -19.37 8.67 26.81
CA GLY A 225 -18.58 8.16 27.93
C GLY A 225 -17.24 7.53 27.51
N PRO A 226 -16.49 6.96 28.47
CA PRO A 226 -15.20 6.34 28.20
C PRO A 226 -15.32 5.06 27.35
N GLY A 227 -14.21 4.68 26.72
CA GLY A 227 -14.12 3.46 25.91
C GLY A 227 -14.66 3.64 24.48
N ALA A 228 -14.79 2.54 23.77
CA ALA A 228 -15.17 2.50 22.36
C ALA A 228 -16.59 3.03 22.08
N ALA A 229 -17.52 2.81 23.03
CA ALA A 229 -18.92 3.22 22.91
C ALA A 229 -19.15 4.74 23.04
N GLY A 230 -18.12 5.52 23.32
CA GLY A 230 -18.21 7.00 23.37
C GLY A 230 -17.59 7.68 22.16
N ILE A 231 -17.22 6.95 21.10
CA ILE A 231 -16.54 7.48 19.93
C ILE A 231 -17.50 7.66 18.76
N SER A 232 -17.47 8.85 18.17
CA SER A 232 -18.15 9.19 16.92
C SER A 232 -17.14 9.55 15.84
N LEU A 233 -17.61 9.60 14.60
CA LEU A 233 -16.88 10.12 13.45
C LEU A 233 -17.53 11.40 12.97
N LEU A 234 -16.76 12.47 12.81
CA LEU A 234 -17.17 13.73 12.24
C LEU A 234 -16.36 14.07 10.98
N LEU A 235 -16.98 14.66 10.00
CA LEU A 235 -16.29 15.34 8.92
C LEU A 235 -15.98 16.77 9.36
N ILE A 236 -14.70 17.12 9.45
CA ILE A 236 -14.22 18.46 9.82
C ILE A 236 -13.67 19.14 8.59
N GLU A 237 -14.13 20.37 8.31
CA GLU A 237 -13.55 21.24 7.30
C GLU A 237 -12.23 21.82 7.83
N MET A 238 -11.17 21.65 7.05
CA MET A 238 -9.82 21.93 7.55
C MET A 238 -9.42 23.42 7.47
N ASP A 239 -10.27 24.26 6.89
CA ASP A 239 -10.18 25.72 6.91
C ASP A 239 -11.12 26.37 7.93
N ALA A 240 -11.84 25.55 8.74
CA ALA A 240 -12.73 26.06 9.77
C ALA A 240 -11.94 26.84 10.84
N PRO A 241 -12.52 27.94 11.39
CA PRO A 241 -11.92 28.68 12.50
C PRO A 241 -11.62 27.75 13.68
N GLY A 242 -10.43 27.90 14.28
CA GLY A 242 -9.97 27.07 15.38
C GLY A 242 -9.22 25.81 14.98
N VAL A 243 -9.05 25.51 13.69
CA VAL A 243 -8.19 24.45 13.19
C VAL A 243 -6.78 24.97 12.95
N GLU A 244 -5.81 24.44 13.69
CA GLU A 244 -4.39 24.73 13.50
C GLU A 244 -3.64 23.48 13.04
N ARG A 245 -2.65 23.66 12.14
CA ARG A 245 -1.86 22.58 11.55
C ARG A 245 -0.38 22.86 11.70
N THR A 246 0.37 21.87 12.14
CA THR A 246 1.83 21.93 12.24
C THR A 246 2.44 20.78 11.47
N ARG A 247 3.32 21.09 10.52
CA ARG A 247 4.07 20.07 9.75
C ARG A 247 5.00 19.29 10.67
N LEU A 248 5.05 17.98 10.45
CA LEU A 248 5.98 17.09 11.14
C LEU A 248 7.08 16.63 10.19
N ASP A 249 8.33 16.81 10.59
CA ASP A 249 9.49 16.27 9.88
C ASP A 249 9.59 14.76 10.12
N LYS A 250 9.93 14.01 9.07
CA LYS A 250 9.91 12.55 9.09
C LYS A 250 11.21 11.95 8.55
N MET A 251 11.51 10.76 9.01
CA MET A 251 12.61 9.92 8.52
C MET A 251 12.41 9.52 7.05
N GLY A 252 11.20 9.13 6.66
CA GLY A 252 10.81 8.68 5.31
C GLY A 252 9.45 9.22 4.88
N TRP A 253 8.96 8.79 3.70
CA TRP A 253 7.75 9.31 3.07
C TRP A 253 7.79 10.85 2.97
N ARG A 254 8.91 11.39 2.57
CA ARG A 254 9.12 12.85 2.62
C ARG A 254 8.19 13.60 1.68
N CYS A 255 7.91 13.08 0.48
CA CYS A 255 6.98 13.70 -0.47
C CYS A 255 5.50 13.64 -0.01
N SER A 256 5.19 12.98 1.10
CA SER A 256 3.89 13.01 1.75
C SER A 256 3.95 13.94 2.95
N ASP A 257 3.20 15.03 2.97
CA ASP A 257 3.08 15.85 4.16
C ASP A 257 2.39 15.09 5.32
N THR A 258 2.78 15.41 6.53
CA THR A 258 2.19 14.85 7.74
C THR A 258 2.06 15.95 8.78
N ALA A 259 0.91 16.04 9.44
CA ALA A 259 0.62 17.10 10.40
C ALA A 259 0.29 16.59 11.80
N ALA A 260 0.59 17.45 12.78
CA ALA A 260 -0.17 17.57 14.01
C ALA A 260 -1.29 18.58 13.76
N ILE A 261 -2.49 18.27 14.22
CA ILE A 261 -3.68 19.11 14.08
C ILE A 261 -4.19 19.44 15.49
N HIS A 262 -4.51 20.70 15.73
CA HIS A 262 -5.11 21.17 16.97
C HIS A 262 -6.48 21.77 16.71
N PHE A 263 -7.44 21.50 17.57
CA PHE A 263 -8.81 22.01 17.53
C PHE A 263 -9.10 22.84 18.76
N SER A 264 -9.50 24.12 18.56
CA SER A 264 -9.90 25.06 19.61
C SER A 264 -11.29 25.59 19.29
N ASP A 265 -12.30 25.06 19.97
CA ASP A 265 -13.72 25.42 19.82
C ASP A 265 -14.21 25.38 18.36
N VAL A 266 -13.76 24.37 17.60
CA VAL A 266 -14.13 24.20 16.19
C VAL A 266 -15.60 23.82 16.09
N ARG A 267 -16.40 24.65 15.42
CA ARG A 267 -17.83 24.41 15.17
C ARG A 267 -18.00 23.48 13.95
N VAL A 268 -18.58 22.32 14.18
CA VAL A 268 -18.85 21.31 13.13
C VAL A 268 -20.34 21.05 13.06
N PRO A 269 -21.01 21.30 11.91
CA PRO A 269 -22.45 21.05 11.76
C PRO A 269 -22.83 19.61 12.10
N THR A 270 -24.00 19.40 12.73
CA THR A 270 -24.48 18.05 13.08
C THR A 270 -24.70 17.16 11.87
N GLU A 271 -24.96 17.73 10.69
CA GLU A 271 -25.07 17.02 9.41
C GLU A 271 -23.74 16.40 8.94
N ASN A 272 -22.62 16.83 9.52
CA ASN A 272 -21.28 16.26 9.29
C ASN A 272 -20.99 15.01 10.16
N LEU A 273 -21.98 14.54 10.92
CA LEU A 273 -21.86 13.26 11.63
C LEU A 273 -21.82 12.09 10.63
N ILE A 274 -20.77 11.28 10.71
CA ILE A 274 -20.60 10.11 9.86
C ILE A 274 -21.18 8.89 10.59
N GLY A 275 -22.37 8.48 10.19
CA GLY A 275 -23.11 7.39 10.80
C GLY A 275 -23.90 7.82 12.03
N GLN A 276 -23.84 7.01 13.10
CA GLN A 276 -24.57 7.28 14.34
C GLN A 276 -23.61 7.79 15.43
N GLU A 277 -24.09 8.68 16.26
CA GLU A 277 -23.36 9.14 17.43
C GLU A 277 -23.00 7.99 18.36
N ASN A 278 -21.79 7.97 18.87
CA ASN A 278 -21.22 6.93 19.72
C ASN A 278 -21.01 5.55 19.05
N ALA A 279 -21.16 5.44 17.72
CA ALA A 279 -20.97 4.20 16.96
C ALA A 279 -19.75 4.24 16.01
N GLY A 280 -18.94 5.29 16.06
CA GLY A 280 -17.82 5.51 15.13
C GLY A 280 -16.70 4.48 15.22
N PHE A 281 -16.47 3.90 16.41
CA PHE A 281 -15.39 2.92 16.60
C PHE A 281 -15.52 1.69 15.69
N ILE A 282 -16.73 1.18 15.48
CA ILE A 282 -16.98 0.03 14.59
C ILE A 282 -16.62 0.38 13.14
N GLY A 283 -16.95 1.59 12.70
CA GLY A 283 -16.58 2.08 11.36
C GLY A 283 -15.07 2.15 11.15
N ILE A 284 -14.32 2.64 12.14
CA ILE A 284 -12.86 2.69 12.13
C ILE A 284 -12.28 1.27 11.99
N MET A 285 -12.77 0.32 12.81
CA MET A 285 -12.23 -1.05 12.82
C MET A 285 -12.47 -1.80 11.49
N ARG A 286 -13.62 -1.57 10.84
CA ARG A 286 -13.91 -2.15 9.52
C ARG A 286 -12.97 -1.59 8.46
N ASN A 287 -12.72 -0.29 8.46
CA ASN A 287 -11.81 0.36 7.53
C ASN A 287 -10.38 -0.18 7.64
N PHE A 288 -9.89 -0.39 8.85
CA PHE A 288 -8.52 -0.86 9.11
C PHE A 288 -8.20 -2.22 8.50
N ASN A 289 -9.16 -3.12 8.29
CA ASN A 289 -8.88 -4.41 7.65
C ASN A 289 -8.44 -4.24 6.18
N SER A 290 -9.14 -3.37 5.44
CA SER A 290 -8.77 -3.04 4.05
C SER A 290 -7.41 -2.33 3.99
N GLU A 291 -7.13 -1.43 4.93
CA GLU A 291 -5.85 -0.73 5.04
C GLU A 291 -4.68 -1.70 5.29
N ARG A 292 -4.85 -2.68 6.18
CA ARG A 292 -3.82 -3.69 6.49
C ARG A 292 -3.46 -4.54 5.27
N LEU A 293 -4.46 -4.95 4.49
CA LEU A 293 -4.22 -5.65 3.23
C LEU A 293 -3.48 -4.75 2.25
N GLY A 294 -3.92 -3.48 2.07
CA GLY A 294 -3.24 -2.50 1.22
C GLY A 294 -1.79 -2.26 1.65
N MET A 295 -1.50 -2.19 2.95
CA MET A 295 -0.13 -2.06 3.46
C MET A 295 0.72 -3.29 3.15
N ALA A 296 0.17 -4.51 3.28
CA ALA A 296 0.89 -5.74 2.93
C ALA A 296 1.21 -5.81 1.42
N MET A 297 0.27 -5.39 0.57
CA MET A 297 0.47 -5.21 -0.87
C MET A 297 1.63 -4.25 -1.17
N GLY A 298 1.61 -3.07 -0.55
CA GLY A 298 2.68 -2.08 -0.68
C GLY A 298 4.04 -2.60 -0.24
N CYS A 299 4.10 -3.35 0.87
CA CYS A 299 5.34 -3.96 1.35
C CYS A 299 5.95 -4.94 0.32
N CYS A 300 5.14 -5.79 -0.32
CA CYS A 300 5.60 -6.68 -1.39
C CYS A 300 6.10 -5.89 -2.60
N ALA A 301 5.36 -4.86 -3.00
CA ALA A 301 5.75 -4.02 -4.13
C ALA A 301 7.10 -3.30 -3.89
N TYR A 302 7.27 -2.64 -2.76
CA TYR A 302 8.55 -1.98 -2.43
C TYR A 302 9.71 -2.96 -2.24
N ALA A 303 9.45 -4.16 -1.72
CA ALA A 303 10.47 -5.20 -1.61
C ALA A 303 10.98 -5.65 -2.99
N ARG A 304 10.07 -5.84 -3.97
CA ARG A 304 10.45 -6.15 -5.35
C ARG A 304 11.27 -5.04 -5.99
N VAL A 305 10.88 -3.77 -5.79
CA VAL A 305 11.63 -2.61 -6.30
C VAL A 305 13.04 -2.56 -5.71
N ALA A 306 13.17 -2.74 -4.40
CA ALA A 306 14.48 -2.74 -3.73
C ALA A 306 15.36 -3.90 -4.20
N MET A 307 14.79 -5.09 -4.35
CA MET A 307 15.49 -6.27 -4.83
C MET A 307 15.92 -6.10 -6.31
N ALA A 308 15.06 -5.57 -7.17
CA ALA A 308 15.38 -5.34 -8.58
C ALA A 308 16.57 -4.38 -8.74
N GLU A 309 16.60 -3.25 -8.01
CA GLU A 309 17.73 -2.31 -8.03
C GLU A 309 19.00 -2.98 -7.50
N ALA A 310 18.90 -3.79 -6.44
CA ALA A 310 20.05 -4.53 -5.90
C ALA A 310 20.57 -5.60 -6.87
N ALA A 311 19.68 -6.28 -7.59
CA ALA A 311 20.06 -7.26 -8.60
C ALA A 311 20.75 -6.60 -9.81
N GLU A 312 20.21 -5.48 -10.30
CA GLU A 312 20.81 -4.68 -11.36
C GLU A 312 22.20 -4.17 -10.96
N TRP A 313 22.32 -3.64 -9.74
CA TRP A 313 23.61 -3.23 -9.19
C TRP A 313 24.60 -4.39 -9.14
N ALA A 314 24.18 -5.56 -8.68
CA ALA A 314 25.05 -6.75 -8.57
C ALA A 314 25.49 -7.29 -9.93
N GLN A 315 24.74 -7.10 -10.99
CA GLN A 315 25.10 -7.46 -12.36
C GLN A 315 26.14 -6.50 -12.95
N ASN A 316 26.01 -5.21 -12.66
CA ASN A 316 26.82 -4.16 -13.28
C ASN A 316 28.08 -3.79 -12.49
N ARG A 317 28.11 -3.99 -11.17
CA ARG A 317 29.24 -3.69 -10.29
C ARG A 317 30.24 -4.83 -10.27
N GLU A 318 31.51 -4.53 -10.60
CA GLU A 318 32.62 -5.49 -10.51
C GLU A 318 33.41 -5.34 -9.23
N THR A 319 33.82 -6.48 -8.65
CA THR A 319 34.75 -6.62 -7.53
C THR A 319 35.56 -7.88 -7.66
N PHE A 320 36.84 -7.83 -7.30
CA PHE A 320 37.76 -8.97 -7.40
C PHE A 320 37.76 -9.61 -8.79
N GLY A 321 37.67 -8.78 -9.85
CA GLY A 321 37.77 -9.20 -11.26
C GLY A 321 36.53 -9.89 -11.84
N LYS A 322 35.35 -9.75 -11.21
CA LYS A 322 34.10 -10.28 -11.73
C LYS A 322 32.90 -9.47 -11.22
N PRO A 323 31.72 -9.54 -11.91
CA PRO A 323 30.48 -8.93 -11.43
C PRO A 323 30.13 -9.42 -10.02
N LEU A 324 29.50 -8.54 -9.22
CA LEU A 324 29.14 -8.84 -7.83
C LEU A 324 28.24 -10.09 -7.73
N VAL A 325 27.32 -10.29 -8.66
CA VAL A 325 26.45 -11.47 -8.78
C VAL A 325 27.26 -12.78 -8.99
N GLY A 326 28.49 -12.69 -9.49
CA GLY A 326 29.43 -13.82 -9.61
C GLY A 326 29.92 -14.37 -8.25
N HIS A 327 29.69 -13.67 -7.13
CA HIS A 327 30.02 -14.15 -5.80
C HIS A 327 28.85 -14.94 -5.18
N GLN A 328 29.13 -16.11 -4.62
CA GLN A 328 28.11 -16.99 -4.06
C GLN A 328 27.30 -16.31 -2.95
N SER A 329 27.94 -15.54 -2.07
CA SER A 329 27.26 -14.81 -0.98
C SER A 329 26.22 -13.81 -1.48
N ILE A 330 26.47 -13.16 -2.62
CA ILE A 330 25.53 -12.22 -3.23
C ILE A 330 24.33 -12.98 -3.84
N ARG A 331 24.59 -14.08 -4.57
CA ARG A 331 23.50 -14.91 -5.12
C ARG A 331 22.61 -15.49 -4.02
N ILE A 332 23.19 -15.92 -2.89
CA ILE A 332 22.40 -16.38 -1.74
C ILE A 332 21.50 -15.26 -1.19
N LYS A 333 22.01 -14.03 -1.06
CA LYS A 333 21.21 -12.89 -0.59
C LYS A 333 20.05 -12.59 -1.54
N LEU A 334 20.30 -12.51 -2.85
CA LEU A 334 19.27 -12.25 -3.86
C LEU A 334 18.21 -13.37 -3.85
N ALA A 335 18.63 -14.63 -3.82
CA ALA A 335 17.70 -15.77 -3.77
C ALA A 335 16.87 -15.81 -2.47
N ASP A 336 17.45 -15.42 -1.33
CA ASP A 336 16.71 -15.37 -0.06
C ASP A 336 15.72 -14.20 -0.01
N MET A 337 16.07 -13.04 -0.58
CA MET A 337 15.13 -11.94 -0.75
C MET A 337 13.93 -12.37 -1.61
N GLU A 338 14.17 -12.96 -2.77
CA GLU A 338 13.11 -13.48 -3.65
C GLU A 338 12.21 -14.48 -2.94
N ARG A 339 12.79 -15.47 -2.27
CA ARG A 339 12.06 -16.48 -1.49
C ARG A 339 11.10 -15.85 -0.48
N GLN A 340 11.55 -14.81 0.24
CA GLN A 340 10.74 -14.13 1.24
C GLN A 340 9.60 -13.32 0.59
N ILE A 341 9.88 -12.64 -0.52
CA ILE A 341 8.89 -11.88 -1.29
C ILE A 341 7.83 -12.82 -1.85
N GLU A 342 8.22 -13.89 -2.55
CA GLU A 342 7.31 -14.87 -3.14
C GLU A 342 6.37 -15.50 -2.10
N ALA A 343 6.90 -15.92 -0.96
CA ALA A 343 6.10 -16.50 0.12
C ALA A 343 5.08 -15.50 0.69
N THR A 344 5.47 -14.23 0.83
CA THR A 344 4.58 -13.19 1.36
C THR A 344 3.53 -12.78 0.33
N GLN A 345 3.93 -12.66 -0.94
CA GLN A 345 3.02 -12.33 -2.04
C GLN A 345 1.93 -13.41 -2.21
N ALA A 346 2.29 -14.69 -2.15
CA ALA A 346 1.31 -15.77 -2.21
C ALA A 346 0.24 -15.66 -1.10
N TRP A 347 0.63 -15.18 0.08
CA TRP A 347 -0.33 -14.94 1.15
C TRP A 347 -1.15 -13.65 0.93
N VAL A 348 -0.57 -12.60 0.36
CA VAL A 348 -1.31 -11.41 -0.10
C VAL A 348 -2.39 -11.81 -1.09
N ASP A 349 -2.03 -12.59 -2.11
CA ASP A 349 -2.96 -13.05 -3.15
C ASP A 349 -4.08 -13.92 -2.58
N LEU A 350 -3.76 -14.82 -1.65
CA LEU A 350 -4.77 -15.60 -0.93
C LEU A 350 -5.75 -14.70 -0.17
N CYS A 351 -5.26 -13.69 0.56
CA CYS A 351 -6.12 -12.75 1.28
C CYS A 351 -6.97 -11.89 0.33
N ALA A 352 -6.41 -11.42 -0.79
CA ALA A 352 -7.15 -10.71 -1.82
C ALA A 352 -8.27 -11.56 -2.42
N TRP A 353 -7.97 -12.85 -2.68
CA TRP A 353 -8.96 -13.81 -3.15
C TRP A 353 -10.04 -14.08 -2.11
N GLN A 354 -9.69 -14.20 -0.82
CA GLN A 354 -10.64 -14.38 0.28
C GLN A 354 -11.63 -13.20 0.35
N VAL A 355 -11.14 -11.96 0.27
CA VAL A 355 -12.00 -10.76 0.23
C VAL A 355 -12.94 -10.80 -0.96
N LYS A 356 -12.44 -11.10 -2.17
CA LYS A 356 -13.26 -11.21 -3.39
C LYS A 356 -14.40 -12.22 -3.24
N ASN A 357 -14.21 -13.27 -2.43
CA ASN A 357 -15.16 -14.37 -2.23
C ASN A 357 -15.93 -14.32 -0.89
N GLY A 358 -15.82 -13.23 -0.12
CA GLY A 358 -16.49 -13.08 1.18
C GLY A 358 -16.05 -14.10 2.23
N LYS A 359 -14.78 -14.53 2.20
CA LYS A 359 -14.19 -15.55 3.10
C LYS A 359 -13.09 -14.97 4.00
N ASP A 360 -13.00 -13.66 4.07
CA ASP A 360 -11.95 -12.96 4.80
C ASP A 360 -12.07 -13.15 6.32
N ARG A 361 -10.91 -13.22 6.99
CA ARG A 361 -10.77 -13.23 8.44
C ARG A 361 -9.88 -12.09 8.89
N PRO A 362 -10.30 -11.22 9.83
CA PRO A 362 -9.46 -10.11 10.30
C PRO A 362 -8.11 -10.56 10.89
N ALA A 363 -8.03 -11.77 11.50
CA ALA A 363 -6.80 -12.35 12.00
C ALA A 363 -5.76 -12.56 10.88
N ASP A 364 -6.20 -12.97 9.67
CA ASP A 364 -5.30 -13.21 8.55
C ASP A 364 -4.65 -11.90 8.09
N PHE A 365 -5.42 -10.80 8.00
CA PHE A 365 -4.88 -9.48 7.64
C PHE A 365 -3.91 -8.94 8.70
N ALA A 366 -4.19 -9.18 9.98
CA ALA A 366 -3.31 -8.78 11.06
C ALA A 366 -1.97 -9.51 10.99
N MET A 367 -1.97 -10.83 10.84
CA MET A 367 -0.76 -11.63 10.70
C MET A 367 -0.01 -11.34 9.41
N LEU A 368 -0.74 -11.21 8.28
CA LEU A 368 -0.14 -10.87 6.98
C LEU A 368 0.56 -9.51 7.03
N LYS A 369 -0.04 -8.51 7.67
CA LYS A 369 0.59 -7.19 7.84
C LYS A 369 1.94 -7.30 8.55
N VAL A 370 2.02 -8.07 9.64
CA VAL A 370 3.28 -8.30 10.37
C VAL A 370 4.29 -9.05 9.49
N GLN A 371 3.86 -10.10 8.80
CA GLN A 371 4.73 -10.86 7.87
C GLN A 371 5.30 -9.93 6.79
N ALA A 372 4.46 -9.13 6.14
CA ALA A 372 4.85 -8.27 5.03
C ALA A 372 5.80 -7.14 5.46
N THR A 373 5.56 -6.53 6.63
CA THR A 373 6.43 -5.46 7.14
C THR A 373 7.80 -5.99 7.55
N ARG A 374 7.88 -7.15 8.20
CA ARG A 374 9.15 -7.80 8.55
C ARG A 374 9.92 -8.25 7.31
N MET A 375 9.22 -8.80 6.33
CA MET A 375 9.82 -9.17 5.05
C MET A 375 10.43 -7.94 4.35
N LEU A 376 9.70 -6.83 4.27
CA LEU A 376 10.18 -5.60 3.65
C LEU A 376 11.42 -5.04 4.39
N GLU A 377 11.42 -5.02 5.72
CA GLU A 377 12.59 -4.59 6.51
C GLU A 377 13.82 -5.46 6.21
N ALA A 378 13.64 -6.79 6.15
CA ALA A 378 14.72 -7.71 5.83
C ALA A 378 15.25 -7.51 4.40
N VAL A 379 14.35 -7.40 3.42
CA VAL A 379 14.73 -7.20 2.00
C VAL A 379 15.41 -5.84 1.81
N ALA A 380 14.88 -4.77 2.36
CA ALA A 380 15.49 -3.44 2.23
C ALA A 380 16.89 -3.39 2.83
N ARG A 381 17.10 -4.04 3.99
CA ARG A 381 18.42 -4.18 4.63
C ARG A 381 19.41 -4.94 3.73
N GLU A 382 19.00 -6.08 3.18
CA GLU A 382 19.88 -6.89 2.34
C GLU A 382 20.16 -6.22 0.99
N ALA A 383 19.18 -5.56 0.40
CA ALA A 383 19.36 -4.75 -0.82
C ALA A 383 20.38 -3.62 -0.57
N ALA A 384 20.22 -2.87 0.52
CA ALA A 384 21.19 -1.83 0.91
C ALA A 384 22.60 -2.39 1.13
N GLN A 385 22.70 -3.59 1.74
CA GLN A 385 23.98 -4.26 1.93
C GLN A 385 24.64 -4.69 0.61
N VAL A 386 23.85 -5.07 -0.41
CA VAL A 386 24.35 -5.39 -1.76
C VAL A 386 24.88 -4.14 -2.46
N LEU A 387 24.21 -3.00 -2.34
CA LEU A 387 24.68 -1.72 -2.89
C LEU A 387 25.93 -1.20 -2.16
N GLY A 388 26.15 -1.61 -0.91
CA GLY A 388 27.26 -1.13 -0.08
C GLY A 388 27.21 0.38 0.16
N GLY A 389 28.33 1.09 0.01
CA GLY A 389 28.41 2.52 0.25
C GLY A 389 27.47 3.38 -0.60
N ALA A 390 27.05 2.91 -1.77
CA ALA A 390 26.10 3.61 -2.63
C ALA A 390 24.71 3.75 -1.97
N SER A 391 24.29 2.77 -1.16
CA SER A 391 23.02 2.85 -0.44
C SER A 391 22.98 3.84 0.71
N TYR A 392 24.13 4.40 1.08
CA TYR A 392 24.21 5.42 2.15
C TYR A 392 24.13 6.85 1.60
N ILE A 393 24.18 6.99 0.28
CA ILE A 393 24.06 8.27 -0.42
C ILE A 393 22.62 8.41 -0.91
N THR A 394 21.99 9.56 -0.68
CA THR A 394 20.62 9.82 -1.13
C THR A 394 20.51 9.77 -2.65
N GLY A 395 19.39 9.24 -3.15
CA GLY A 395 19.05 9.24 -4.57
C GLY A 395 18.76 7.86 -5.18
N SER A 396 19.12 6.74 -4.52
CA SER A 396 18.69 5.42 -4.95
C SER A 396 17.32 5.05 -4.39
N LYS A 397 16.58 4.17 -5.08
CA LYS A 397 15.31 3.65 -4.57
C LYS A 397 15.53 2.82 -3.31
N VAL A 398 16.60 2.03 -3.26
CA VAL A 398 16.97 1.21 -2.10
C VAL A 398 17.22 2.07 -0.87
N GLU A 399 17.97 3.18 -0.99
CA GLU A 399 18.21 4.11 0.13
C GLU A 399 16.88 4.66 0.66
N ARG A 400 16.00 5.10 -0.26
CA ARG A 400 14.71 5.66 0.10
C ARG A 400 13.82 4.64 0.78
N ILE A 401 13.66 3.46 0.20
CA ILE A 401 12.88 2.36 0.78
C ILE A 401 13.43 1.98 2.16
N TYR A 402 14.77 1.91 2.32
CA TYR A 402 15.39 1.58 3.61
C TYR A 402 15.03 2.58 4.72
N ARG A 403 14.94 3.88 4.41
CA ARG A 403 14.47 4.90 5.37
C ARG A 403 12.97 4.77 5.68
N GLU A 404 12.19 4.29 4.73
CA GLU A 404 10.72 4.29 4.78
C GLU A 404 10.12 3.06 5.42
N VAL A 405 10.85 1.93 5.45
CA VAL A 405 10.28 0.65 5.90
C VAL A 405 9.68 0.71 7.30
N ARG A 406 10.26 1.52 8.19
CA ARG A 406 9.88 1.53 9.62
C ARG A 406 8.44 1.97 9.87
N VAL A 407 7.90 2.89 9.07
CA VAL A 407 6.52 3.37 9.24
C VAL A 407 5.50 2.25 9.01
N ASN A 408 5.78 1.30 8.13
CA ASN A 408 4.88 0.19 7.83
C ASN A 408 4.67 -0.75 9.04
N ALA A 409 5.69 -0.95 9.87
CA ALA A 409 5.57 -1.76 11.08
C ALA A 409 4.75 -1.06 12.20
N ILE A 410 4.59 0.27 12.13
CA ILE A 410 3.93 1.12 13.13
C ILE A 410 2.51 1.49 12.71
N GLY A 411 2.35 2.05 11.51
CA GLY A 411 1.06 2.50 10.96
C GLY A 411 0.07 1.35 10.78
N GLY A 412 -1.23 1.62 10.83
CA GLY A 412 -2.29 0.60 10.70
C GLY A 412 -2.36 -0.42 11.83
N GLY A 413 -1.64 -0.18 12.94
CA GLY A 413 -1.47 -1.02 14.12
C GLY A 413 -0.06 -1.61 14.22
N SER A 414 0.59 -1.45 15.40
CA SER A 414 1.91 -2.01 15.63
C SER A 414 1.90 -3.54 15.54
N GLU A 415 3.07 -4.14 15.34
CA GLU A 415 3.21 -5.60 15.23
C GLU A 415 2.61 -6.33 16.43
N GLU A 416 2.84 -5.81 17.63
CA GLU A 416 2.35 -6.40 18.88
C GLU A 416 0.82 -6.36 18.95
N ILE A 417 0.21 -5.22 18.58
CA ILE A 417 -1.25 -5.09 18.51
C ILE A 417 -1.85 -6.03 17.46
N MET A 418 -1.19 -6.18 16.32
CA MET A 418 -1.67 -7.08 15.27
C MET A 418 -1.60 -8.54 15.69
N LEU A 419 -0.50 -8.98 16.30
CA LEU A 419 -0.35 -10.34 16.78
C LEU A 419 -1.28 -10.65 17.96
N ASP A 420 -1.51 -9.69 18.88
CA ASP A 420 -2.48 -9.85 19.96
C ASP A 420 -3.91 -9.95 19.43
N LEU A 421 -4.28 -9.11 18.44
CA LEU A 421 -5.57 -9.19 17.75
C LEU A 421 -5.79 -10.58 17.14
N ALA A 422 -4.82 -11.06 16.39
CA ALA A 422 -4.88 -12.39 15.77
C ALA A 422 -4.95 -13.50 16.84
N GLY A 423 -4.13 -13.42 17.88
CA GLY A 423 -4.10 -14.36 18.99
C GLY A 423 -5.46 -14.47 19.70
N ARG A 424 -6.10 -13.33 20.00
CA ARG A 424 -7.44 -13.29 20.60
C ARG A 424 -8.51 -13.92 19.71
N GLN A 425 -8.46 -13.70 18.40
CA GLN A 425 -9.44 -14.25 17.46
C GLN A 425 -9.26 -15.75 17.22
N LEU A 426 -8.02 -16.23 17.19
CA LEU A 426 -7.71 -17.62 16.87
C LEU A 426 -7.73 -18.53 18.10
N PHE A 427 -7.31 -18.03 19.27
CA PHE A 427 -7.06 -18.83 20.47
C PHE A 427 -7.83 -18.32 21.72
N GLY A 428 -8.36 -17.10 21.67
CA GLY A 428 -9.21 -16.57 22.75
C GLY A 428 -10.52 -17.34 22.78
N GLY A 429 -10.76 -18.13 23.83
CA GLY A 429 -12.02 -18.84 24.02
C GLY A 429 -13.21 -17.88 24.01
N LYS A 430 -14.40 -18.34 23.61
CA LYS A 430 -15.63 -17.57 23.72
C LYS A 430 -15.80 -17.12 25.18
N ARG A 431 -15.70 -15.80 25.42
CA ARG A 431 -16.19 -15.18 26.66
C ARG A 431 -17.70 -15.04 26.61
#